data_bc223fb4f4bc14345be3618d46a443af
#
_entry.id   bc223fb4f4bc14345be3618d46a443af
#
_cell.length_a   1.000
_cell.length_b   1.000
_cell.length_c   1.000
_cell.angle_alpha   90.00
_cell.angle_beta   90.00
_cell.angle_gamma   90.00
#
_symmetry.space_group_name_H-M   'P 1'
#
loop_
_entity.id
_entity.type
_entity.pdbx_description
1 polymer ?
#
loop_
_entity_poly.entity_id
_entity_poly.type
_entity_poly.pdbx_seq_one_letter_code
_entity_poly.pdbx_strand_id
1 'polypeptide(L)'
;MDTKSLVSRAKKVMDNILYLTLATCDENNNPWNSPVYSAFNEKHTFYWVSWKENQHSKNIAKNGNVFAVIYDSSVHEGTGFGVYLK
;
A
#
# COMPACT_ATOMS: atom_id res chain seq x y z
N MET A 1 -13.13 4.66 -19.11
CA MET A 1 -13.42 5.30 -17.81
C MET A 1 -12.68 6.63 -17.75
N ASP A 2 -13.36 7.70 -17.42
CA ASP A 2 -12.72 9.01 -17.38
C ASP A 2 -11.89 9.20 -16.09
N THR A 3 -11.11 10.25 -16.05
CA THR A 3 -10.22 10.55 -14.93
C THR A 3 -10.99 10.74 -13.61
N LYS A 4 -12.15 11.39 -13.68
CA LYS A 4 -12.99 11.62 -12.51
C LYS A 4 -13.47 10.33 -11.89
N SER A 5 -13.92 9.38 -12.70
CA SER A 5 -14.38 8.07 -12.24
C SER A 5 -13.23 7.26 -11.67
N LEU A 6 -12.05 7.33 -12.27
CA LEU A 6 -10.87 6.64 -11.74
C LEU A 6 -10.45 7.18 -10.37
N VAL A 7 -10.43 8.50 -10.22
CA VAL A 7 -10.09 9.14 -8.94
C VAL A 7 -11.11 8.76 -7.87
N SER A 8 -12.39 8.80 -8.21
CA SER A 8 -13.45 8.43 -7.27
C SER A 8 -13.33 6.98 -6.80
N ARG A 9 -13.05 6.06 -7.71
CA ARG A 9 -12.86 4.64 -7.37
C ARG A 9 -11.63 4.44 -6.50
N ALA A 10 -10.53 5.11 -6.82
CA ALA A 10 -9.31 5.01 -6.03
C ALA A 10 -9.55 5.49 -4.60
N LYS A 11 -10.21 6.64 -4.44
CA LYS A 11 -10.55 7.16 -3.11
C LYS A 11 -11.43 6.20 -2.32
N LYS A 12 -12.39 5.58 -2.99
CA LYS A 12 -13.30 4.64 -2.35
C LYS A 12 -12.55 3.42 -1.82
N VAL A 13 -11.63 2.88 -2.62
CA VAL A 13 -10.79 1.77 -2.19
C VAL A 13 -9.93 2.20 -1.00
N MET A 14 -9.27 3.34 -1.08
CA MET A 14 -8.40 3.84 -0.02
C MET A 14 -9.15 4.10 1.28
N ASP A 15 -10.39 4.59 1.19
CA ASP A 15 -11.20 4.88 2.37
C ASP A 15 -11.74 3.62 3.06
N ASN A 16 -11.99 2.55 2.30
CA ASN A 16 -12.65 1.36 2.81
C ASN A 16 -11.71 0.24 3.19
N ILE A 17 -10.48 0.26 2.71
CA ILE A 17 -9.53 -0.82 2.94
C ILE A 17 -8.47 -0.34 3.94
N LEU A 18 -8.36 -1.07 5.05
CA LEU A 18 -7.51 -0.69 6.17
C LEU A 18 -6.06 -1.12 6.01
N TYR A 19 -5.82 -2.15 5.20
CA TYR A 19 -4.47 -2.68 5.01
C TYR A 19 -3.98 -2.40 3.61
N LEU A 20 -2.72 -2.04 3.51
CA LEU A 20 -2.01 -2.06 2.24
C LEU A 20 -0.93 -3.14 2.30
N THR A 21 -0.51 -3.63 1.15
CA THR A 21 0.68 -4.47 1.08
C THR A 21 1.86 -3.60 0.72
N LEU A 22 2.91 -3.71 1.51
CA LEU A 22 4.09 -2.88 1.40
C LEU A 22 5.25 -3.72 0.88
N ALA A 23 5.72 -3.41 -0.30
CA ALA A 23 6.88 -4.07 -0.90
C ALA A 23 8.13 -3.27 -0.57
N THR A 24 9.11 -3.95 -0.04
CA THR A 24 10.40 -3.39 0.32
C THR A 24 11.52 -4.28 -0.21
N CYS A 25 12.74 -3.81 -0.12
CA CYS A 25 13.90 -4.55 -0.57
C CYS A 25 15.03 -4.37 0.43
N ASP A 26 15.76 -5.45 0.71
CA ASP A 26 16.93 -5.34 1.57
C ASP A 26 18.16 -4.85 0.78
N GLU A 27 19.29 -4.76 1.46
CA GLU A 27 20.52 -4.26 0.86
C GLU A 27 21.11 -5.21 -0.21
N ASN A 28 20.64 -6.45 -0.24
CA ASN A 28 21.05 -7.45 -1.22
C ASN A 28 20.01 -7.68 -2.32
N ASN A 29 19.08 -6.74 -2.46
CA ASN A 29 18.01 -6.80 -3.45
C ASN A 29 17.02 -7.97 -3.25
N ASN A 30 16.91 -8.48 -2.03
CA ASN A 30 15.88 -9.45 -1.72
C ASN A 30 14.57 -8.75 -1.44
N PRO A 31 13.51 -9.01 -2.22
CA PRO A 31 12.23 -8.37 -2.01
C PRO A 31 11.49 -8.95 -0.82
N TRP A 32 10.69 -8.13 -0.20
CA TRP A 32 9.85 -8.52 0.92
C TRP A 32 8.49 -7.82 0.77
N ASN A 33 7.41 -8.51 1.06
CA ASN A 33 6.07 -7.93 0.99
C ASN A 33 5.34 -8.20 2.30
N SER A 34 4.70 -7.17 2.83
CA SER A 34 4.07 -7.25 4.14
C SER A 34 2.76 -6.47 4.17
N PRO A 35 1.68 -7.02 4.71
CA PRO A 35 0.49 -6.23 4.95
C PRO A 35 0.72 -5.32 6.16
N VAL A 36 0.33 -4.07 6.06
CA VAL A 36 0.39 -3.14 7.17
C VAL A 36 -0.94 -2.41 7.32
N TYR A 37 -1.40 -2.26 8.56
CA TYR A 37 -2.56 -1.45 8.88
C TYR A 37 -2.15 0.01 8.72
N SER A 38 -2.84 0.73 7.84
CA SER A 38 -2.42 2.07 7.46
C SER A 38 -3.54 3.09 7.58
N ALA A 39 -3.14 4.34 7.71
CA ALA A 39 -4.02 5.48 7.62
C ALA A 39 -3.35 6.51 6.71
N PHE A 40 -4.11 7.40 6.14
CA PHE A 40 -3.56 8.46 5.31
C PHE A 40 -4.28 9.79 5.57
N ASN A 41 -3.60 10.88 5.27
CA ASN A 41 -4.17 12.22 5.42
C ASN A 41 -4.68 12.72 4.05
N GLU A 42 -5.20 13.94 4.04
CA GLU A 42 -5.74 14.58 2.84
C GLU A 42 -4.69 14.83 1.75
N LYS A 43 -3.42 14.82 2.11
CA LYS A 43 -2.30 14.96 1.16
C LYS A 43 -1.79 13.62 0.66
N HIS A 44 -2.49 12.53 1.03
CA HIS A 44 -2.11 11.15 0.68
C HIS A 44 -0.75 10.75 1.23
N THR A 45 -0.39 11.26 2.40
CA THR A 45 0.73 10.76 3.17
C THR A 45 0.23 9.59 4.00
N PHE A 46 0.88 8.45 3.86
CA PHE A 46 0.48 7.22 4.53
C PHE A 46 1.31 6.99 5.78
N TYR A 47 0.64 6.52 6.81
CA TYR A 47 1.23 6.26 8.12
C TYR A 47 0.88 4.85 8.56
N TRP A 48 1.83 4.17 9.18
CA TRP A 48 1.56 2.89 9.84
C TRP A 48 2.47 2.77 11.04
N VAL A 49 2.09 1.88 11.96
CA VAL A 49 2.88 1.58 13.15
C VAL A 49 3.38 0.15 13.03
N SER A 50 4.69 -0.01 13.10
CA SER A 50 5.34 -1.31 13.02
C SER A 50 6.51 -1.34 13.98
N TRP A 51 6.84 -2.54 14.46
CA TRP A 51 8.05 -2.71 15.25
C TRP A 51 9.26 -2.49 14.34
N LYS A 52 10.24 -1.76 14.84
CA LYS A 52 11.47 -1.50 14.06
C LYS A 52 12.27 -2.76 13.77
N GLU A 53 11.98 -3.85 14.48
CA GLU A 53 12.64 -5.15 14.26
C GLU A 53 11.97 -5.98 13.16
N ASN A 54 10.81 -5.56 12.64
CA ASN A 54 10.18 -6.24 11.53
C ASN A 54 11.02 -6.11 10.27
N GLN A 55 10.94 -7.12 9.38
CA GLN A 55 11.75 -7.13 8.18
C GLN A 55 11.52 -5.90 7.30
N HIS A 56 10.26 -5.49 7.09
CA HIS A 56 9.98 -4.31 6.28
C HIS A 56 10.54 -3.04 6.91
N SER A 57 10.53 -2.93 8.23
CA SER A 57 11.09 -1.76 8.92
C SER A 57 12.61 -1.69 8.77
N LYS A 58 13.28 -2.83 8.88
CA LYS A 58 14.73 -2.92 8.65
C LYS A 58 15.09 -2.57 7.22
N ASN A 59 14.29 -3.05 6.27
CA ASN A 59 14.51 -2.78 4.85
C ASN A 59 14.40 -1.28 4.55
N ILE A 60 13.34 -0.63 5.04
CA ILE A 60 13.11 0.79 4.81
C ILE A 60 14.22 1.65 5.41
N ALA A 61 14.74 1.26 6.57
CA ALA A 61 15.83 2.01 7.21
C ALA A 61 17.07 2.08 6.32
N LYS A 62 17.28 1.11 5.45
CA LYS A 62 18.43 1.05 4.55
C LYS A 62 18.09 1.43 3.12
N ASN A 63 16.85 1.21 2.69
CA ASN A 63 16.38 1.52 1.34
C ASN A 63 14.97 2.07 1.43
N GLY A 64 14.83 3.37 1.29
CA GLY A 64 13.53 4.05 1.40
C GLY A 64 12.64 3.91 0.17
N ASN A 65 13.09 3.25 -0.88
CA ASN A 65 12.27 3.02 -2.06
C ASN A 65 11.31 1.88 -1.78
N VAL A 66 10.02 2.18 -1.78
CA VAL A 66 8.98 1.22 -1.46
C VAL A 66 7.89 1.30 -2.52
N PHE A 67 7.10 0.25 -2.59
CA PHE A 67 5.92 0.21 -3.43
C PHE A 67 4.79 -0.40 -2.63
N ALA A 68 3.58 0.10 -2.82
CA ALA A 68 2.43 -0.40 -2.08
C ALA A 68 1.25 -0.59 -3.00
N VAL A 69 0.38 -1.51 -2.63
CA VAL A 69 -0.90 -1.69 -3.32
C VAL A 69 -2.02 -1.83 -2.29
N ILE A 70 -3.14 -1.19 -2.60
CA ILE A 70 -4.38 -1.31 -1.83
C ILE A 70 -5.43 -1.88 -2.76
N TYR A 71 -6.08 -2.95 -2.34
CA TYR A 71 -7.14 -3.55 -3.14
C TYR A 71 -8.15 -4.23 -2.22
N ASP A 72 -9.37 -4.34 -2.71
CA ASP A 72 -10.43 -5.04 -2.00
C ASP A 72 -10.61 -6.42 -2.63
N SER A 73 -10.21 -7.45 -1.91
CA SER A 73 -10.30 -8.84 -2.36
C SER A 73 -11.67 -9.46 -2.09
N SER A 74 -12.56 -8.74 -1.44
CA SER A 74 -13.89 -9.25 -1.10
C SER A 74 -14.92 -9.04 -2.20
N VAL A 75 -14.57 -8.31 -3.25
CA VAL A 75 -15.48 -8.05 -4.37
C VAL A 75 -15.52 -9.24 -5.32
N HIS A 76 -16.55 -9.27 -6.15
CA HIS A 76 -16.76 -10.32 -7.12
C HIS A 76 -15.56 -10.44 -8.08
N GLU A 77 -15.21 -11.66 -8.41
CA GLU A 77 -14.13 -11.95 -9.36
C GLU A 77 -14.30 -11.14 -10.65
N GLY A 78 -13.21 -10.56 -11.14
CA GLY A 78 -13.22 -9.76 -12.36
C GLY A 78 -13.69 -8.31 -12.17
N THR A 79 -14.12 -7.92 -10.97
CA THR A 79 -14.58 -6.56 -10.69
C THR A 79 -13.64 -5.78 -9.79
N GLY A 80 -12.50 -6.36 -9.49
CA GLY A 80 -11.53 -5.75 -8.59
C GLY A 80 -10.88 -4.49 -9.16
N PHE A 81 -10.37 -3.66 -8.26
CA PHE A 81 -9.68 -2.42 -8.60
C PHE A 81 -8.55 -2.22 -7.60
N GLY A 82 -7.32 -2.13 -8.11
CA GLY A 82 -6.15 -1.92 -7.26
C GLY A 82 -5.66 -0.49 -7.34
N VAL A 83 -5.19 0.03 -6.21
CA VAL A 83 -4.54 1.34 -6.12
C VAL A 83 -3.07 1.12 -5.83
N TYR A 84 -2.21 1.55 -6.73
CA TYR A 84 -0.76 1.37 -6.65
C TYR A 84 -0.12 2.66 -6.19
N LEU A 85 0.77 2.55 -5.20
CA LEU A 85 1.45 3.69 -4.57
C LEU A 85 2.96 3.48 -4.65
N LYS A 86 3.65 4.52 -5.07
CA LYS A 86 5.10 4.46 -5.20
C LYS A 86 5.77 5.45 -4.25
#